data_def68b22925d4899e890b01288da49ea
#
_entry.id   def68b22925d4899e890b01288da49ea
#
_cell.length_a   1.000
_cell.length_b   1.000
_cell.length_c   1.000
_cell.angle_alpha   90.00
_cell.angle_beta   90.00
_cell.angle_gamma   90.00
#
_symmetry.space_group_name_H-M   'P 1'
#
loop_
_entity.id
_entity.type
_entity.pdbx_description
1 polymer ?
#
loop_
_entity_poly.entity_id
_entity_poly.type
_entity_poly.pdbx_seq_one_letter_code
_entity_poly.pdbx_strand_id
1 'polypeptide(L)'
;MNSREAEEREWEICRQMEEIRQRQEESDELEKELEYMEEESYWQDKRIKEVNDDLLSAFPKDSKLQNLLMEKEELLHRKISFEKIFFEECRDMLRKKKKKTED
;
A
#
# COMPACT_ATOMS: atom_id res chain seq x y z
N MET A 1 44.18 -21.38 -12.53
CA MET A 1 43.56 -20.11 -12.13
C MET A 1 44.55 -19.34 -11.25
N ASN A 2 44.86 -18.11 -11.55
CA ASN A 2 45.71 -17.32 -10.67
C ASN A 2 44.87 -16.70 -9.52
N SER A 3 45.55 -16.27 -8.47
CA SER A 3 44.90 -15.70 -7.29
C SER A 3 44.10 -14.42 -7.60
N ARG A 4 44.52 -13.67 -8.60
CA ARG A 4 43.86 -12.44 -9.05
C ARG A 4 42.49 -12.69 -9.64
N GLU A 5 42.35 -13.73 -10.46
CA GLU A 5 41.03 -14.12 -11.02
C GLU A 5 40.07 -14.61 -9.93
N ALA A 6 40.57 -15.35 -8.95
CA ALA A 6 39.79 -15.80 -7.81
C ALA A 6 39.30 -14.63 -6.96
N GLU A 7 40.18 -13.64 -6.70
CA GLU A 7 39.82 -12.42 -5.96
C GLU A 7 38.79 -11.57 -6.70
N GLU A 8 38.92 -11.43 -8.02
CA GLU A 8 37.95 -10.70 -8.86
C GLU A 8 36.56 -11.37 -8.84
N ARG A 9 36.50 -12.71 -8.86
CA ARG A 9 35.25 -13.46 -8.75
C ARG A 9 34.60 -13.30 -7.39
N GLU A 10 35.37 -13.38 -6.32
CA GLU A 10 34.88 -13.16 -4.96
C GLU A 10 34.33 -11.77 -4.81
N TRP A 11 35.02 -10.77 -5.31
CA TRP A 11 34.55 -9.38 -5.28
C TRP A 11 33.25 -9.21 -6.04
N GLU A 12 33.14 -9.79 -7.23
CA GLU A 12 31.92 -9.74 -8.06
C GLU A 12 30.72 -10.41 -7.36
N ILE A 13 30.95 -11.57 -6.74
CA ILE A 13 29.90 -12.28 -5.97
C ILE A 13 29.45 -11.43 -4.79
N CYS A 14 30.37 -10.86 -4.04
CA CYS A 14 30.05 -9.98 -2.92
C CYS A 14 29.23 -8.76 -3.36
N ARG A 15 29.59 -8.15 -4.47
CA ARG A 15 28.86 -7.03 -5.06
C ARG A 15 27.44 -7.41 -5.44
N GLN A 16 27.27 -8.54 -6.10
CA GLN A 16 25.94 -9.06 -6.49
C GLN A 16 25.08 -9.37 -5.28
N MET A 17 25.64 -9.98 -4.25
CA MET A 17 24.95 -10.28 -2.99
C MET A 17 24.50 -8.99 -2.30
N GLU A 18 25.35 -7.96 -2.29
CA GLU A 18 25.00 -6.66 -1.70
C GLU A 18 23.87 -5.97 -2.47
N GLU A 19 23.89 -6.01 -3.80
CA GLU A 19 22.80 -5.47 -4.63
C GLU A 19 21.47 -6.18 -4.35
N ILE A 20 21.48 -7.51 -4.23
CA ILE A 20 20.29 -8.30 -3.89
C ILE A 20 19.78 -7.91 -2.51
N ARG A 21 20.65 -7.79 -1.52
CA ARG A 21 20.30 -7.40 -0.16
C ARG A 21 19.64 -6.02 -0.14
N GLN A 22 20.21 -5.04 -0.85
CA GLN A 22 19.65 -3.69 -0.96
C GLN A 22 18.26 -3.70 -1.58
N ARG A 23 18.03 -4.47 -2.64
CA ARG A 23 16.72 -4.61 -3.28
C ARG A 23 15.69 -5.24 -2.35
N GLN A 24 16.10 -6.23 -1.56
CA GLN A 24 15.22 -6.84 -0.56
C GLN A 24 14.83 -5.85 0.53
N GLU A 25 15.79 -5.07 1.04
CA GLU A 25 15.53 -4.02 2.03
C GLU A 25 14.58 -2.95 1.49
N GLU A 26 14.79 -2.50 0.26
CA GLU A 26 13.89 -1.53 -0.40
C GLU A 26 12.48 -2.09 -0.55
N SER A 27 12.36 -3.35 -0.95
CA SER A 27 11.05 -4.01 -1.07
C SER A 27 10.35 -4.15 0.26
N ASP A 28 11.08 -4.47 1.33
CA ASP A 28 10.52 -4.57 2.68
C ASP A 28 10.06 -3.21 3.21
N GLU A 29 10.81 -2.15 2.93
CA GLU A 29 10.43 -0.78 3.28
C GLU A 29 9.17 -0.34 2.54
N LEU A 30 9.08 -0.65 1.24
CA LEU A 30 7.89 -0.35 0.44
C LEU A 30 6.66 -1.10 0.92
N GLU A 31 6.81 -2.36 1.34
CA GLU A 31 5.70 -3.10 1.97
C GLU A 31 5.20 -2.44 3.25
N LYS A 32 6.12 -1.98 4.09
CA LYS A 32 5.76 -1.27 5.33
C LYS A 32 5.06 0.05 5.06
N GLU A 33 5.54 0.81 4.08
CA GLU A 33 4.89 2.04 3.64
C GLU A 33 3.50 1.77 3.11
N LEU A 34 3.33 0.71 2.32
CA LEU A 34 2.05 0.31 1.75
C LEU A 34 1.06 -0.09 2.84
N GLU A 35 1.49 -0.87 3.83
CA GLU A 35 0.68 -1.24 5.00
C GLU A 35 0.25 -0.01 5.79
N TYR A 36 1.16 0.93 6.00
CA TYR A 36 0.87 2.19 6.68
C TYR A 36 -0.18 3.01 5.94
N MET A 37 -0.03 3.16 4.62
CA MET A 37 -0.98 3.89 3.78
C MET A 37 -2.37 3.24 3.78
N GLU A 38 -2.42 1.92 3.72
CA GLU A 38 -3.67 1.15 3.78
C GLU A 38 -4.38 1.35 5.11
N GLU A 39 -3.66 1.28 6.21
CA GLU A 39 -4.18 1.52 7.56
C GLU A 39 -4.67 2.95 7.73
N GLU A 40 -3.90 3.93 7.26
CA GLU A 40 -4.27 5.34 7.30
C GLU A 40 -5.54 5.61 6.49
N SER A 41 -5.64 5.06 5.27
CA SER A 41 -6.85 5.12 4.45
C SER A 41 -8.07 4.55 5.16
N TYR A 42 -7.91 3.40 5.79
CA TYR A 42 -8.98 2.75 6.56
C TYR A 42 -9.51 3.66 7.67
N TRP A 43 -8.63 4.26 8.46
CA TRP A 43 -9.02 5.15 9.55
C TRP A 43 -9.67 6.45 9.08
N GLN A 44 -9.17 7.02 7.99
CA GLN A 44 -9.77 8.21 7.37
C GLN A 44 -11.19 7.91 6.86
N ASP A 45 -11.37 6.81 6.16
CA ASP A 45 -12.67 6.41 5.61
C ASP A 45 -13.66 6.11 6.74
N LYS A 46 -13.21 5.47 7.79
CA LYS A 46 -14.02 5.21 8.99
C LYS A 46 -14.48 6.49 9.66
N ARG A 47 -13.59 7.47 9.78
CA ARG A 47 -13.90 8.76 10.36
C ARG A 47 -14.92 9.53 9.52
N ILE A 48 -14.77 9.53 8.21
CA ILE A 48 -15.75 10.16 7.30
C ILE A 48 -17.12 9.53 7.49
N LYS A 49 -17.19 8.22 7.57
CA LYS A 49 -18.44 7.49 7.80
C LYS A 49 -19.09 7.87 9.14
N GLU A 50 -18.30 7.93 10.20
CA GLU A 50 -18.78 8.32 11.54
C GLU A 50 -19.35 9.75 11.52
N VAL A 51 -18.66 10.70 10.89
CA VAL A 51 -19.14 12.08 10.76
C VAL A 51 -20.43 12.15 9.95
N ASN A 52 -20.51 11.40 8.85
CA ASN A 52 -21.74 11.34 8.04
C ASN A 52 -22.91 10.79 8.84
N ASP A 53 -22.71 9.72 9.60
CA ASP A 53 -23.73 9.11 10.45
C ASP A 53 -24.19 10.08 11.55
N ASP A 54 -23.25 10.81 12.15
CA ASP A 54 -23.56 11.81 13.19
C ASP A 54 -24.38 12.97 12.63
N LEU A 55 -24.04 13.45 11.42
CA LEU A 55 -24.80 14.50 10.74
C LEU A 55 -26.22 14.03 10.37
N LEU A 56 -26.36 12.81 9.88
CA LEU A 56 -27.66 12.22 9.58
C LEU A 56 -28.53 12.11 10.83
N SER A 57 -27.95 11.73 11.96
CA SER A 57 -28.63 11.61 13.24
C SER A 57 -29.02 12.96 13.84
N ALA A 58 -28.14 13.96 13.67
CA ALA A 58 -28.37 15.31 14.21
C ALA A 58 -29.46 16.08 13.44
N PHE A 59 -29.61 15.84 12.15
CA PHE A 59 -30.53 16.57 11.27
C PHE A 59 -31.41 15.61 10.46
N PRO A 60 -32.26 14.80 11.12
CA PRO A 60 -33.01 13.75 10.44
C PRO A 60 -34.16 14.28 9.53
N LYS A 61 -34.53 15.54 9.69
CA LYS A 61 -35.63 16.18 8.91
C LYS A 61 -35.14 17.05 7.77
N ASP A 62 -33.85 17.28 7.65
CA ASP A 62 -33.28 18.09 6.59
C ASP A 62 -33.04 17.24 5.33
N SER A 63 -34.01 17.31 4.40
CA SER A 63 -33.99 16.49 3.18
C SER A 63 -32.84 16.82 2.25
N LYS A 64 -32.39 18.08 2.17
CA LYS A 64 -31.23 18.47 1.35
C LYS A 64 -29.94 17.90 1.91
N LEU A 65 -29.77 17.99 3.23
CA LEU A 65 -28.63 17.43 3.92
C LEU A 65 -28.60 15.90 3.79
N GLN A 66 -29.75 15.24 3.97
CA GLN A 66 -29.89 13.80 3.79
C GLN A 66 -29.45 13.36 2.40
N ASN A 67 -29.90 14.04 1.36
CA ASN A 67 -29.53 13.72 -0.03
C ASN A 67 -28.03 13.92 -0.28
N LEU A 68 -27.46 15.02 0.21
CA LEU A 68 -26.02 15.28 0.08
C LEU A 68 -25.17 14.24 0.79
N LEU A 69 -25.59 13.83 1.99
CA LEU A 69 -24.87 12.81 2.76
C LEU A 69 -25.00 11.43 2.13
N MET A 70 -26.14 11.09 1.54
CA MET A 70 -26.32 9.84 0.80
C MET A 70 -25.40 9.77 -0.44
N GLU A 71 -25.31 10.86 -1.21
CA GLU A 71 -24.39 10.95 -2.35
C GLU A 71 -22.95 10.79 -1.91
N LYS A 72 -22.57 11.44 -0.81
CA LYS A 72 -21.23 11.36 -0.24
C LYS A 72 -20.89 9.96 0.24
N GLU A 73 -21.84 9.27 0.86
CA GLU A 73 -21.70 7.89 1.30
C GLU A 73 -21.48 6.94 0.10
N GLU A 74 -22.21 7.14 -0.99
CA GLU A 74 -22.02 6.37 -2.21
C GLU A 74 -20.62 6.58 -2.80
N LEU A 75 -20.14 7.82 -2.86
CA LEU A 75 -18.77 8.15 -3.30
C LEU A 75 -17.73 7.51 -2.39
N LEU A 76 -17.96 7.50 -1.10
CA LEU A 76 -17.08 6.86 -0.12
C LEU A 76 -16.99 5.35 -0.37
N HIS A 77 -18.11 4.67 -0.62
CA HIS A 77 -18.14 3.25 -0.96
C HIS A 77 -17.33 2.93 -2.21
N ARG A 78 -17.45 3.75 -3.24
CA ARG A 78 -16.65 3.62 -4.49
C ARG A 78 -15.17 3.81 -4.22
N LYS A 79 -14.83 4.81 -3.41
CA LYS A 79 -13.45 5.08 -3.00
C LYS A 79 -12.84 3.91 -2.25
N ILE A 80 -13.54 3.35 -1.28
CA ILE A 80 -13.11 2.19 -0.49
C ILE A 80 -12.87 0.98 -1.39
N SER A 81 -13.78 0.70 -2.31
CA SER A 81 -13.65 -0.41 -3.27
C SER A 81 -12.43 -0.22 -4.18
N PHE A 82 -12.22 0.99 -4.69
CA PHE A 82 -11.07 1.33 -5.51
C PHE A 82 -9.76 1.19 -4.73
N GLU A 83 -9.68 1.69 -3.52
CA GLU A 83 -8.51 1.58 -2.65
C GLU A 83 -8.15 0.12 -2.37
N LYS A 84 -9.14 -0.70 -2.10
CA LYS A 84 -8.95 -2.13 -1.86
C LYS A 84 -8.27 -2.82 -3.05
N ILE A 85 -8.76 -2.58 -4.26
CA ILE A 85 -8.18 -3.11 -5.50
C ILE A 85 -6.77 -2.58 -5.68
N PHE A 86 -6.56 -1.28 -5.50
CA PHE A 86 -5.26 -0.63 -5.62
C PHE A 86 -4.22 -1.25 -4.68
N PHE A 87 -4.54 -1.41 -3.41
CA PHE A 87 -3.60 -2.00 -2.44
C PHE A 87 -3.32 -3.47 -2.73
N GLU A 88 -4.32 -4.24 -3.15
CA GLU A 88 -4.13 -5.64 -3.58
C GLU A 88 -3.19 -5.74 -4.77
N GLU A 89 -3.37 -4.90 -5.79
CA GLU A 89 -2.50 -4.86 -6.96
C GLU A 89 -1.06 -4.47 -6.59
N CYS A 90 -0.89 -3.48 -5.72
CA CYS A 90 0.43 -3.06 -5.24
C CYS A 90 1.13 -4.20 -4.50
N ARG A 91 0.42 -4.92 -3.63
CA ARG A 91 0.97 -6.07 -2.91
C ARG A 91 1.40 -7.19 -3.86
N ASP A 92 0.58 -7.48 -4.85
CA ASP A 92 0.89 -8.50 -5.87
C ASP A 92 2.13 -8.13 -6.68
N MET A 93 2.26 -6.86 -7.06
CA MET A 93 3.45 -6.37 -7.75
C MET A 93 4.71 -6.50 -6.90
N LEU A 94 4.63 -6.17 -5.62
CA LEU A 94 5.76 -6.30 -4.69
C LEU A 94 6.17 -7.76 -4.49
N ARG A 95 5.21 -8.67 -4.36
CA ARG A 95 5.47 -10.11 -4.27
C ARG A 95 6.19 -10.63 -5.51
N LYS A 96 5.76 -10.23 -6.70
CA LYS A 96 6.41 -10.61 -7.96
C LYS A 96 7.84 -10.11 -8.04
N LYS A 97 8.10 -8.88 -7.59
CA LYS A 97 9.45 -8.32 -7.55
C LYS A 97 10.35 -9.04 -6.55
N LYS A 98 9.85 -9.37 -5.37
CA LYS A 98 10.58 -10.16 -4.37
C LYS A 98 10.95 -11.53 -4.91
N LYS A 99 10.02 -12.20 -5.56
CA LYS A 99 10.24 -13.52 -6.15
C LYS A 99 11.33 -13.52 -7.21
N LYS A 100 11.41 -12.47 -8.03
CA LYS A 100 12.47 -12.29 -9.03
C LYS A 100 13.84 -12.06 -8.39
N THR A 101 13.88 -11.44 -7.22
CA THR A 101 15.13 -11.14 -6.50
C THR A 101 15.66 -12.36 -5.77
N GLU A 102 14.81 -13.26 -5.32
CA GLU A 102 15.17 -14.52 -4.65
C GLU A 102 15.66 -15.59 -5.62
N ASP A 103 15.23 -15.56 -6.86
CA ASP A 103 15.68 -16.46 -7.92
C ASP A 103 16.99 -15.97 -8.53
#